data_5b7a7d680f9c1ad11bb1c77f8d72eee3
#
_entry.id   5b7a7d680f9c1ad11bb1c77f8d72eee3
#
_cell.length_a   1.000
_cell.length_b   1.000
_cell.length_c   1.000
_cell.angle_alpha   90.00
_cell.angle_beta   90.00
_cell.angle_gamma   90.00
#
_symmetry.space_group_name_H-M   'P 1'
#
loop_
_entity.id
_entity.type
_entity.pdbx_description
1 polymer ?
#
loop_
_entity_poly.entity_id
_entity_poly.type
_entity_poly.pdbx_seq_one_letter_code
_entity_poly.pdbx_strand_id
1 'polypeptide(L)'
;MSRYRPPRPKSSAYITPEGHAALQAELKELWKVTRPEVTRKVSEAAAMGDRSENAEYIYGKRQLREIDGRIRFLSKRLDALVVVDRPPPDQQKVYFGAWVSVTDDQGETRLFRLVGPDEFDRQGEYISIDAPMARALLGKCVGERSVVNDAEYEIVEIRYEPP
;
A
#
# COMPACT_ATOMS: atom_id res chain seq x y z
N MET A 1 -0.55 9.89 33.81
CA MET A 1 -1.40 8.76 33.41
C MET A 1 -1.13 8.39 31.97
N SER A 2 -0.64 7.20 31.72
CA SER A 2 -0.47 6.69 30.36
C SER A 2 -1.84 6.48 29.75
N ARG A 3 -2.15 7.19 28.65
CA ARG A 3 -3.40 6.94 27.91
C ARG A 3 -3.25 5.61 27.18
N TYR A 4 -4.00 4.63 27.61
CA TYR A 4 -4.09 3.35 26.89
C TYR A 4 -4.55 3.65 25.46
N ARG A 5 -3.70 3.33 24.49
CA ARG A 5 -4.08 3.30 23.06
C ARG A 5 -4.28 1.84 22.68
N PRO A 6 -5.50 1.47 22.28
CA PRO A 6 -5.69 0.11 21.80
C PRO A 6 -4.76 -0.16 20.61
N PRO A 7 -4.26 -1.39 20.49
CA PRO A 7 -3.41 -1.74 19.34
C PRO A 7 -4.18 -1.51 18.04
N ARG A 8 -3.49 -0.93 17.04
CA ARG A 8 -4.08 -0.75 15.71
C ARG A 8 -4.44 -2.12 15.13
N PRO A 9 -5.61 -2.25 14.46
CA PRO A 9 -5.92 -3.48 13.74
C PRO A 9 -4.80 -3.82 12.77
N LYS A 10 -4.45 -5.10 12.68
CA LYS A 10 -3.45 -5.54 11.70
C LYS A 10 -4.00 -5.28 10.29
N SER A 11 -3.18 -4.71 9.41
CA SER A 11 -3.51 -4.56 8.00
C SER A 11 -3.60 -5.93 7.33
N SER A 12 -4.46 -6.04 6.29
CA SER A 12 -4.57 -7.25 5.48
C SER A 12 -3.23 -7.62 4.85
N ALA A 13 -2.99 -8.93 4.72
CA ALA A 13 -1.76 -9.47 4.15
C ALA A 13 -1.87 -9.81 2.66
N TYR A 14 -2.97 -9.45 2.02
CA TYR A 14 -3.18 -9.74 0.60
C TYR A 14 -2.50 -8.71 -0.28
N ILE A 15 -1.95 -9.17 -1.41
CA ILE A 15 -1.30 -8.32 -2.40
C ILE A 15 -1.49 -8.90 -3.80
N THR A 16 -1.54 -8.04 -4.82
CA THR A 16 -1.52 -8.47 -6.21
C THR A 16 -0.11 -8.92 -6.62
N PRO A 17 0.04 -9.75 -7.68
CA PRO A 17 1.36 -10.13 -8.19
C PRO A 17 2.22 -8.92 -8.57
N GLU A 18 1.63 -7.89 -9.18
CA GLU A 18 2.32 -6.66 -9.58
C GLU A 18 2.80 -5.86 -8.36
N GLY A 19 1.96 -5.76 -7.32
CA GLY A 19 2.31 -5.10 -6.08
C GLY A 19 3.44 -5.82 -5.34
N HIS A 20 3.39 -7.13 -5.31
CA HIS A 20 4.44 -7.96 -4.71
C HIS A 20 5.77 -7.78 -5.45
N ALA A 21 5.76 -7.83 -6.78
CA ALA A 21 6.94 -7.61 -7.60
C ALA A 21 7.53 -6.21 -7.38
N ALA A 22 6.68 -5.18 -7.23
CA ALA A 22 7.13 -3.81 -6.96
C ALA A 22 7.83 -3.69 -5.60
N LEU A 23 7.30 -4.33 -4.55
CA LEU A 23 7.94 -4.34 -3.23
C LEU A 23 9.26 -5.10 -3.23
N GLN A 24 9.33 -6.21 -3.95
CA GLN A 24 10.59 -6.95 -4.12
C GLN A 24 11.65 -6.12 -4.85
N ALA A 25 11.25 -5.40 -5.90
CA ALA A 25 12.14 -4.51 -6.65
C ALA A 25 12.63 -3.35 -5.77
N GLU A 26 11.75 -2.74 -4.97
CA GLU A 26 12.11 -1.69 -4.01
C GLU A 26 13.15 -2.18 -3.01
N LEU A 27 12.92 -3.35 -2.40
CA LEU A 27 13.86 -3.94 -1.44
C LEU A 27 15.23 -4.17 -2.06
N LYS A 28 15.25 -4.73 -3.26
CA LYS A 28 16.49 -4.98 -4.00
C LYS A 28 17.25 -3.69 -4.31
N GLU A 29 16.55 -2.66 -4.76
CA GLU A 29 17.12 -1.34 -5.06
C GLU A 29 17.70 -0.69 -3.80
N LEU A 30 16.96 -0.68 -2.70
CA LEU A 30 17.42 -0.13 -1.42
C LEU A 30 18.69 -0.81 -0.94
N TRP A 31 18.74 -2.12 -1.02
CA TRP A 31 19.86 -2.91 -0.52
C TRP A 31 21.10 -2.83 -1.41
N LYS A 32 20.93 -2.95 -2.72
CA LYS A 32 22.05 -3.06 -3.66
C LYS A 32 22.55 -1.73 -4.21
N VAL A 33 21.70 -0.70 -4.28
CA VAL A 33 22.01 0.58 -4.91
C VAL A 33 21.97 1.72 -3.91
N THR A 34 20.83 1.97 -3.29
CA THR A 34 20.61 3.17 -2.46
C THR A 34 21.44 3.14 -1.18
N ARG A 35 21.41 2.03 -0.45
CA ARG A 35 22.16 1.90 0.80
C ARG A 35 23.68 2.03 0.62
N PRO A 36 24.33 1.35 -0.32
CA PRO A 36 25.75 1.51 -0.57
C PRO A 36 26.14 2.95 -0.96
N GLU A 37 25.33 3.60 -1.77
CA GLU A 37 25.57 4.97 -2.20
C GLU A 37 25.50 5.96 -1.03
N VAL A 38 24.48 5.85 -0.18
CA VAL A 38 24.34 6.71 1.01
C VAL A 38 25.45 6.41 2.02
N THR A 39 25.83 5.15 2.20
CA THR A 39 26.95 4.75 3.08
C THR A 39 28.25 5.40 2.62
N ARG A 40 28.52 5.42 1.32
CA ARG A 40 29.69 6.08 0.74
C ARG A 40 29.68 7.58 1.01
N LYS A 41 28.55 8.25 0.80
CA LYS A 41 28.40 9.69 1.08
C LYS A 41 28.59 10.02 2.56
N VAL A 42 28.11 9.19 3.46
CA VAL A 42 28.32 9.33 4.91
C VAL A 42 29.79 9.20 5.25
N SER A 43 30.49 8.22 4.68
CA SER A 43 31.94 8.03 4.91
C SER A 43 32.74 9.22 4.39
N GLU A 44 32.44 9.74 3.23
CA GLU A 44 33.09 10.93 2.66
C GLU A 44 32.86 12.16 3.54
N ALA A 45 31.61 12.39 3.98
CA ALA A 45 31.29 13.50 4.87
C ALA A 45 31.98 13.39 6.23
N ALA A 46 32.10 12.17 6.79
CA ALA A 46 32.79 11.94 8.05
C ALA A 46 34.29 12.28 7.98
N ALA A 47 34.90 12.10 6.81
CA ALA A 47 36.32 12.41 6.59
C ALA A 47 36.61 13.92 6.45
N MET A 48 35.60 14.75 6.26
CA MET A 48 35.75 16.17 5.93
C MET A 48 35.71 17.13 7.11
N GLY A 49 35.57 16.65 8.36
CA GLY A 49 35.59 17.52 9.53
C GLY A 49 34.88 17.00 10.77
N ASP A 50 34.49 17.93 11.66
CA ASP A 50 33.80 17.62 12.91
C ASP A 50 32.39 17.05 12.62
N ARG A 51 32.16 15.82 13.05
CA ARG A 51 30.88 15.11 12.86
C ARG A 51 29.69 15.79 13.53
N SER A 52 29.93 16.51 14.63
CA SER A 52 28.86 17.17 15.38
C SER A 52 28.29 18.41 14.67
N GLU A 53 29.09 19.07 13.83
CA GLU A 53 28.73 20.29 13.07
C GLU A 53 28.55 20.03 11.58
N ASN A 54 28.81 18.82 11.10
CA ASN A 54 28.77 18.46 9.68
C ASN A 54 27.34 18.09 9.28
N ALA A 55 26.63 19.04 8.65
CA ALA A 55 25.24 18.87 8.22
C ALA A 55 25.06 17.70 7.24
N GLU A 56 26.00 17.50 6.32
CA GLU A 56 25.96 16.40 5.35
C GLU A 56 26.08 15.03 6.04
N TYR A 57 26.94 14.93 7.04
CA TYR A 57 27.10 13.74 7.86
C TYR A 57 25.82 13.42 8.64
N ILE A 58 25.24 14.42 9.32
CA ILE A 58 24.02 14.28 10.11
C ILE A 58 22.84 13.88 9.22
N TYR A 59 22.68 14.55 8.07
CA TYR A 59 21.62 14.22 7.11
C TYR A 59 21.78 12.83 6.54
N GLY A 60 22.98 12.43 6.13
CA GLY A 60 23.28 11.11 5.60
C GLY A 60 23.03 10.00 6.61
N LYS A 61 23.39 10.22 7.88
CA LYS A 61 23.11 9.26 8.96
C LYS A 61 21.62 9.06 9.18
N ARG A 62 20.82 10.15 9.10
CA ARG A 62 19.37 10.07 9.18
C ARG A 62 18.79 9.29 8.02
N GLN A 63 19.22 9.59 6.80
CA GLN A 63 18.80 8.91 5.60
C GLN A 63 19.10 7.41 5.65
N LEU A 64 20.30 7.05 6.13
CA LEU A 64 20.71 5.65 6.30
C LEU A 64 19.79 4.90 7.28
N ARG A 65 19.42 5.53 8.40
CA ARG A 65 18.47 4.95 9.36
C ARG A 65 17.09 4.72 8.74
N GLU A 66 16.60 5.66 7.94
CA GLU A 66 15.32 5.53 7.23
C GLU A 66 15.37 4.37 6.22
N ILE A 67 16.45 4.25 5.46
CA ILE A 67 16.69 3.16 4.52
C ILE A 67 16.71 1.81 5.25
N ASP A 68 17.45 1.70 6.33
CA ASP A 68 17.54 0.47 7.13
C ASP A 68 16.20 0.08 7.75
N GLY A 69 15.42 1.06 8.19
CA GLY A 69 14.07 0.86 8.68
C GLY A 69 13.13 0.32 7.60
N ARG A 70 13.20 0.89 6.40
CA ARG A 70 12.40 0.45 5.25
C ARG A 70 12.79 -0.96 4.81
N ILE A 71 14.08 -1.27 4.76
CA ILE A 71 14.59 -2.61 4.44
C ILE A 71 14.05 -3.65 5.43
N ARG A 72 14.12 -3.37 6.73
CA ARG A 72 13.58 -4.28 7.77
C ARG A 72 12.09 -4.47 7.61
N PHE A 73 11.35 -3.39 7.39
CA PHE A 73 9.90 -3.45 7.17
C PHE A 73 9.56 -4.30 5.96
N LEU A 74 10.18 -4.03 4.80
CA LEU A 74 9.91 -4.76 3.56
C LEU A 74 10.28 -6.24 3.67
N SER A 75 11.42 -6.56 4.28
CA SER A 75 11.85 -7.95 4.46
C SER A 75 10.84 -8.75 5.27
N LYS A 76 10.40 -8.19 6.39
CA LYS A 76 9.39 -8.82 7.26
C LYS A 76 8.02 -8.88 6.59
N ARG A 77 7.61 -7.80 5.93
CA ARG A 77 6.30 -7.70 5.28
C ARG A 77 6.17 -8.68 4.11
N LEU A 78 7.19 -8.79 3.27
CA LEU A 78 7.22 -9.72 2.15
C LEU A 78 7.07 -11.18 2.59
N ASP A 79 7.65 -11.54 3.73
CA ASP A 79 7.49 -12.89 4.29
C ASP A 79 6.05 -13.18 4.74
N ALA A 80 5.31 -12.15 5.14
CA ALA A 80 3.93 -12.29 5.63
C ALA A 80 2.88 -12.15 4.53
N LEU A 81 3.22 -11.57 3.37
CA LEU A 81 2.25 -11.30 2.31
C LEU A 81 1.80 -12.56 1.58
N VAL A 82 0.52 -12.59 1.24
CA VAL A 82 -0.13 -13.63 0.44
C VAL A 82 -0.47 -13.05 -0.93
N VAL A 83 0.15 -13.56 -1.98
CA VAL A 83 -0.12 -13.12 -3.35
C VAL A 83 -1.42 -13.74 -3.84
N VAL A 84 -2.37 -12.88 -4.23
CA VAL A 84 -3.63 -13.31 -4.84
C VAL A 84 -3.48 -13.17 -6.35
N ASP A 85 -3.24 -14.28 -7.02
CA ASP A 85 -2.92 -14.34 -8.46
C ASP A 85 -4.07 -14.85 -9.33
N ARG A 86 -5.22 -15.15 -8.73
CA ARG A 86 -6.38 -15.69 -9.44
C ARG A 86 -7.65 -14.94 -9.02
N PRO A 87 -8.61 -14.75 -9.97
CA PRO A 87 -9.93 -14.24 -9.60
C PRO A 87 -10.66 -15.25 -8.71
N PRO A 88 -11.63 -14.79 -7.89
CA PRO A 88 -12.43 -15.70 -7.08
C PRO A 88 -13.34 -16.57 -7.95
N PRO A 89 -13.79 -17.74 -7.44
CA PRO A 89 -14.77 -18.56 -8.16
C PRO A 89 -16.06 -17.82 -8.48
N ASP A 90 -16.53 -16.96 -7.57
CA ASP A 90 -17.72 -16.13 -7.77
C ASP A 90 -17.30 -14.70 -8.18
N GLN A 91 -17.27 -14.45 -9.48
CA GLN A 91 -16.88 -13.15 -10.03
C GLN A 91 -18.07 -12.15 -10.09
N GLN A 92 -19.23 -12.53 -9.62
CA GLN A 92 -20.40 -11.64 -9.53
C GLN A 92 -20.39 -10.81 -8.24
N LYS A 93 -19.55 -11.18 -7.30
CA LYS A 93 -19.35 -10.48 -6.02
C LYS A 93 -18.04 -9.73 -5.98
N VAL A 94 -18.01 -8.70 -5.15
CA VAL A 94 -16.81 -7.91 -4.91
C VAL A 94 -15.90 -8.63 -3.91
N TYR A 95 -14.71 -8.99 -4.36
CA TYR A 95 -13.63 -9.54 -3.52
C TYR A 95 -12.31 -8.85 -3.86
N PHE A 96 -11.24 -9.29 -3.23
CA PHE A 96 -9.89 -8.76 -3.49
C PHE A 96 -9.55 -8.80 -4.99
N GLY A 97 -8.99 -7.73 -5.51
CA GLY A 97 -8.59 -7.60 -6.90
C GLY A 97 -9.69 -7.13 -7.86
N ALA A 98 -10.94 -7.02 -7.36
CA ALA A 98 -12.06 -6.58 -8.19
C ALA A 98 -11.92 -5.13 -8.65
N TRP A 99 -12.28 -4.89 -9.90
CA TRP A 99 -12.56 -3.57 -10.45
C TRP A 99 -14.05 -3.31 -10.28
N VAL A 100 -14.40 -2.28 -9.53
CA VAL A 100 -15.79 -1.97 -9.17
C VAL A 100 -16.13 -0.55 -9.60
N SER A 101 -17.18 -0.42 -10.40
CA SER A 101 -17.76 0.88 -10.71
C SER A 101 -18.97 1.12 -9.82
N VAL A 102 -18.98 2.27 -9.16
CA VAL A 102 -20.07 2.71 -8.28
C VAL A 102 -20.60 4.05 -8.74
N THR A 103 -21.92 4.26 -8.56
CA THR A 103 -22.60 5.52 -8.89
C THR A 103 -23.16 6.13 -7.60
N ASP A 104 -22.91 7.41 -7.39
CA ASP A 104 -23.44 8.16 -6.26
C ASP A 104 -24.87 8.70 -6.51
N ASP A 105 -25.45 9.38 -5.51
CA ASP A 105 -26.79 9.96 -5.61
C ASP A 105 -26.92 11.05 -6.67
N GLN A 106 -25.81 11.62 -7.13
CA GLN A 106 -25.76 12.65 -8.16
C GLN A 106 -25.56 12.07 -9.55
N GLY A 107 -25.47 10.75 -9.67
CA GLY A 107 -25.25 10.06 -10.93
C GLY A 107 -23.79 10.03 -11.40
N GLU A 108 -22.85 10.48 -10.57
CA GLU A 108 -21.42 10.37 -10.87
C GLU A 108 -20.91 8.94 -10.64
N THR A 109 -20.19 8.42 -11.62
CA THR A 109 -19.60 7.09 -11.57
C THR A 109 -18.11 7.18 -11.23
N ARG A 110 -17.66 6.33 -10.30
CA ARG A 110 -16.26 6.18 -9.94
C ARG A 110 -15.85 4.72 -10.12
N LEU A 111 -14.63 4.55 -10.58
CA LEU A 111 -14.00 3.23 -10.71
C LEU A 111 -12.97 3.05 -9.59
N PHE A 112 -13.05 1.92 -8.90
CA PHE A 112 -12.06 1.51 -7.90
C PHE A 112 -11.55 0.12 -8.19
N ARG A 113 -10.29 -0.13 -7.86
CA ARG A 113 -9.78 -1.49 -7.73
C ARG A 113 -9.41 -1.77 -6.29
N LEU A 114 -9.89 -2.87 -5.73
CA LEU A 114 -9.61 -3.30 -4.37
C LEU A 114 -8.30 -4.09 -4.36
N VAL A 115 -7.29 -3.50 -3.76
CA VAL A 115 -5.93 -4.06 -3.70
C VAL A 115 -5.43 -4.12 -2.26
N GLY A 116 -4.20 -4.58 -2.06
CA GLY A 116 -3.62 -4.66 -0.73
C GLY A 116 -3.25 -3.30 -0.14
N PRO A 117 -3.13 -3.21 1.19
CA PRO A 117 -2.75 -1.97 1.86
C PRO A 117 -1.33 -1.50 1.53
N ASP A 118 -0.49 -2.37 0.99
CA ASP A 118 0.88 -2.03 0.61
C ASP A 118 1.01 -1.53 -0.84
N GLU A 119 -0.08 -1.44 -1.59
CA GLU A 119 -0.03 -1.15 -3.04
C GLU A 119 -1.08 -0.14 -3.54
N PHE A 120 -1.96 0.36 -2.67
CA PHE A 120 -3.09 1.21 -3.10
C PHE A 120 -2.65 2.55 -3.70
N ASP A 121 -1.46 3.03 -3.40
CA ASP A 121 -0.91 4.28 -3.90
C ASP A 121 -0.24 4.17 -5.28
N ARG A 122 -0.21 2.97 -5.87
CA ARG A 122 0.42 2.75 -7.17
C ARG A 122 -0.36 3.31 -8.35
N GLN A 123 -1.69 3.34 -8.24
CA GLN A 123 -2.61 3.84 -9.27
C GLN A 123 -3.72 4.66 -8.63
N GLY A 124 -4.26 5.65 -9.36
CA GLY A 124 -5.28 6.54 -8.83
C GLY A 124 -6.60 5.86 -8.47
N GLU A 125 -6.96 4.80 -9.18
CA GLU A 125 -8.18 4.02 -8.94
C GLU A 125 -8.04 2.98 -7.84
N TYR A 126 -6.82 2.70 -7.39
CA TYR A 126 -6.58 1.67 -6.38
C TYR A 126 -6.98 2.16 -5.00
N ILE A 127 -7.71 1.32 -4.28
CA ILE A 127 -8.02 1.52 -2.86
C ILE A 127 -7.59 0.29 -2.06
N SER A 128 -7.16 0.52 -0.83
CA SER A 128 -6.85 -0.58 0.08
C SER A 128 -8.11 -1.37 0.39
N ILE A 129 -8.00 -2.69 0.40
CA ILE A 129 -9.09 -3.58 0.84
C ILE A 129 -9.53 -3.29 2.28
N ASP A 130 -8.67 -2.67 3.08
CA ASP A 130 -8.97 -2.25 4.45
C ASP A 130 -9.67 -0.89 4.52
N ALA A 131 -9.73 -0.14 3.42
CA ALA A 131 -10.38 1.18 3.37
C ALA A 131 -11.90 1.08 3.58
N PRO A 132 -12.53 2.11 4.16
CA PRO A 132 -13.99 2.10 4.40
C PRO A 132 -14.81 1.81 3.15
N MET A 133 -14.46 2.38 2.00
CA MET A 133 -15.16 2.12 0.73
C MET A 133 -15.04 0.63 0.35
N ALA A 134 -13.85 0.06 0.40
CA ALA A 134 -13.65 -1.36 0.08
C ALA A 134 -14.43 -2.27 1.01
N ARG A 135 -14.39 -2.01 2.31
CA ARG A 135 -15.15 -2.79 3.31
C ARG A 135 -16.64 -2.74 3.08
N ALA A 136 -17.16 -1.58 2.67
CA ALA A 136 -18.58 -1.43 2.37
C ALA A 136 -19.01 -2.19 1.11
N LEU A 137 -18.11 -2.40 0.16
CA LEU A 137 -18.40 -3.07 -1.11
C LEU A 137 -18.17 -4.59 -1.05
N LEU A 138 -17.30 -5.07 -0.16
CA LEU A 138 -16.92 -6.50 -0.10
C LEU A 138 -18.13 -7.41 0.03
N GLY A 139 -18.17 -8.46 -0.80
CA GLY A 139 -19.20 -9.49 -0.81
C GLY A 139 -20.51 -9.08 -1.47
N LYS A 140 -20.60 -7.88 -2.03
CA LYS A 140 -21.81 -7.36 -2.66
C LYS A 140 -21.81 -7.60 -4.17
N CYS A 141 -23.02 -7.60 -4.75
CA CYS A 141 -23.27 -7.78 -6.17
C CYS A 141 -23.67 -6.46 -6.85
N VAL A 142 -23.70 -6.47 -8.18
CA VAL A 142 -24.27 -5.37 -8.98
C VAL A 142 -25.70 -5.09 -8.54
N GLY A 143 -26.05 -3.83 -8.40
CA GLY A 143 -27.36 -3.35 -7.94
C GLY A 143 -27.49 -3.16 -6.46
N GLU A 144 -26.57 -3.70 -5.65
CA GLU A 144 -26.55 -3.47 -4.22
C GLU A 144 -25.97 -2.08 -3.89
N ARG A 145 -26.44 -1.52 -2.79
CA ARG A 145 -26.07 -0.18 -2.33
C ARG A 145 -25.28 -0.25 -1.03
N SER A 146 -24.41 0.72 -0.85
CA SER A 146 -23.61 0.90 0.36
C SER A 146 -23.55 2.35 0.76
N VAL A 147 -23.48 2.60 2.07
CA VAL A 147 -23.30 3.94 2.62
C VAL A 147 -21.87 4.08 3.14
N VAL A 148 -21.15 5.08 2.66
CA VAL A 148 -19.78 5.41 3.07
C VAL A 148 -19.70 6.90 3.32
N ASN A 149 -19.34 7.30 4.54
CA ASN A 149 -19.24 8.73 4.94
C ASN A 149 -20.50 9.54 4.58
N ASP A 150 -21.68 9.01 4.95
CA ASP A 150 -22.99 9.62 4.71
C ASP A 150 -23.41 9.74 3.23
N ALA A 151 -22.64 9.18 2.31
CA ALA A 151 -22.98 9.10 0.89
C ALA A 151 -23.37 7.68 0.51
N GLU A 152 -24.42 7.54 -0.29
CA GLU A 152 -24.91 6.27 -0.80
C GLU A 152 -24.34 6.00 -2.18
N TYR A 153 -23.87 4.75 -2.40
CA TYR A 153 -23.30 4.30 -3.66
C TYR A 153 -23.98 3.02 -4.11
N GLU A 154 -24.27 2.93 -5.40
CA GLU A 154 -24.76 1.70 -6.05
C GLU A 154 -23.66 1.06 -6.89
N ILE A 155 -23.50 -0.25 -6.75
CA ILE A 155 -22.56 -1.02 -7.58
C ILE A 155 -23.20 -1.21 -8.96
N VAL A 156 -22.55 -0.71 -10.02
CA VAL A 156 -23.05 -0.80 -11.40
C VAL A 156 -22.27 -1.79 -12.25
N GLU A 157 -21.03 -2.09 -11.90
CA GLU A 157 -20.21 -3.08 -12.62
C GLU A 157 -19.14 -3.69 -11.70
N ILE A 158 -18.88 -4.98 -11.89
CA ILE A 158 -17.79 -5.71 -11.23
C ILE A 158 -17.00 -6.46 -12.30
N ARG A 159 -15.69 -6.25 -12.32
CA ARG A 159 -14.77 -6.95 -13.23
C ARG A 159 -13.55 -7.43 -12.47
N TYR A 160 -12.93 -8.49 -12.98
CA TYR A 160 -11.65 -9.00 -12.46
C TYR A 160 -10.50 -8.86 -13.47
N GLU A 161 -10.80 -8.36 -14.65
CA GLU A 161 -9.83 -7.97 -15.67
C GLU A 161 -9.75 -6.45 -15.76
N PRO A 162 -8.59 -5.88 -16.14
CA PRO A 162 -8.46 -4.43 -16.34
C PRO A 162 -9.50 -3.92 -17.34
N PRO A 163 -10.08 -2.73 -17.09
CA PRO A 163 -11.04 -2.12 -18.01
C PRO A 163 -10.38 -1.67 -19.31
#